data_cbe68bc775cd150bda0cbf0c5d59de1d
#
_entry.id   cbe68bc775cd150bda0cbf0c5d59de1d
#
_cell.length_a   1.000
_cell.length_b   1.000
_cell.length_c   1.000
_cell.angle_alpha   90.00
_cell.angle_beta   90.00
_cell.angle_gamma   90.00
#
_symmetry.space_group_name_H-M   'P 1'
#
loop_
_entity.id
_entity.type
_entity.pdbx_description
1 polymer ?
#
loop_
_entity_poly.entity_id
_entity_poly.type
_entity_poly.pdbx_seq_one_letter_code
_entity_poly.pdbx_strand_id
1 'polypeptide(L)'
;ASGWSPPKRRNQAWAADITPDPTHGIGKWTEKQLIDGIRLGIRPDGTVMSPVMPYPAFIGMSDVDVKALVAYLRNLPAVAKANQPHSLSVPFMGFAMRVWRLMFFTPTIAPLQSPMEGVARGRYISDHLAHCQECHTPRTWSGTLDLSRYLAGNADGVDGEVAPNITPEKDTGVGEWSEDEMVSLLKTGFLPNMDNVQGLMALVIDGVPEGGYKD
;
A
#
# COMPACT_ATOMS: atom_id res chain seq x y z
N ALA A 1 -8.74 -35.68 9.61
CA ALA A 1 -8.35 -34.28 9.29
C ALA A 1 -6.98 -34.06 9.88
N SER A 2 -5.92 -34.18 9.08
CA SER A 2 -4.52 -33.92 9.46
C SER A 2 -4.33 -32.41 9.56
N GLY A 3 -4.17 -31.90 10.79
CA GLY A 3 -3.91 -30.49 11.06
C GLY A 3 -2.54 -30.07 10.53
N TRP A 4 -2.49 -29.67 9.27
CA TRP A 4 -1.34 -28.98 8.74
C TRP A 4 -1.36 -27.54 9.30
N SER A 5 -0.39 -27.23 10.16
CA SER A 5 -0.12 -25.85 10.59
C SER A 5 1.12 -25.39 9.84
N PRO A 6 1.07 -24.28 9.10
CA PRO A 6 2.26 -23.76 8.45
C PRO A 6 3.34 -23.43 9.49
N PRO A 7 4.63 -23.61 9.15
CA PRO A 7 5.71 -23.30 10.06
C PRO A 7 5.63 -21.83 10.48
N LYS A 8 5.74 -21.57 11.78
CA LYS A 8 5.79 -20.19 12.31
C LYS A 8 7.00 -19.48 11.72
N ARG A 9 6.80 -18.67 10.70
CA ARG A 9 7.85 -17.80 10.17
C ARG A 9 8.16 -16.75 11.25
N ARG A 10 9.45 -16.53 11.53
CA ARG A 10 9.89 -15.41 12.37
C ARG A 10 9.66 -14.10 11.62
N ASN A 11 9.30 -13.04 12.33
CA ASN A 11 9.10 -11.69 11.78
C ASN A 11 7.92 -11.55 10.80
N GLN A 12 6.75 -12.07 11.16
CA GLN A 12 5.52 -11.85 10.41
C GLN A 12 4.77 -10.61 10.91
N ALA A 13 4.42 -9.73 9.98
CA ALA A 13 3.41 -8.71 10.17
C ALA A 13 2.06 -9.24 9.64
N TRP A 14 1.00 -9.09 10.42
CA TRP A 14 -0.34 -9.49 10.03
C TRP A 14 -1.18 -8.27 9.69
N ALA A 15 -1.97 -8.34 8.61
CA ALA A 15 -2.96 -7.32 8.31
C ALA A 15 -4.03 -7.32 9.42
N ALA A 16 -4.38 -6.12 9.89
CA ALA A 16 -5.45 -5.95 10.85
C ALA A 16 -6.82 -5.99 10.15
N ASP A 17 -7.87 -6.35 10.90
CA ASP A 17 -9.24 -6.21 10.45
C ASP A 17 -9.57 -4.72 10.26
N ILE A 18 -9.93 -4.35 9.05
CA ILE A 18 -10.37 -2.99 8.66
C ILE A 18 -11.86 -2.93 8.33
N THR A 19 -12.63 -3.97 8.65
CA THR A 19 -14.09 -3.95 8.54
C THR A 19 -14.72 -3.14 9.67
N PRO A 20 -15.98 -2.72 9.55
CA PRO A 20 -16.69 -1.97 10.59
C PRO A 20 -17.08 -2.82 11.82
N ASP A 21 -16.40 -3.94 12.08
CA ASP A 21 -16.59 -4.69 13.32
C ASP A 21 -16.22 -3.83 14.53
N PRO A 22 -17.10 -3.71 15.55
CA PRO A 22 -16.84 -2.81 16.67
C PRO A 22 -15.84 -3.37 17.72
N THR A 23 -15.46 -4.64 17.61
CA THR A 23 -14.60 -5.33 18.56
C THR A 23 -13.19 -5.56 18.03
N HIS A 24 -13.07 -5.98 16.79
CA HIS A 24 -11.80 -6.37 16.19
C HIS A 24 -11.37 -5.43 15.06
N GLY A 25 -12.33 -4.76 14.41
CA GLY A 25 -12.12 -3.86 13.29
C GLY A 25 -12.13 -2.38 13.66
N ILE A 26 -12.52 -1.57 12.69
CA ILE A 26 -12.50 -0.10 12.79
C ILE A 26 -13.87 0.51 13.20
N GLY A 27 -14.85 -0.29 13.56
CA GLY A 27 -16.24 0.16 13.78
C GLY A 27 -16.44 1.22 14.86
N LYS A 28 -15.53 1.29 15.85
CA LYS A 28 -15.57 2.31 16.91
C LYS A 28 -14.72 3.56 16.61
N TRP A 29 -13.97 3.56 15.50
CA TRP A 29 -13.13 4.71 15.18
C TRP A 29 -13.97 5.87 14.64
N THR A 30 -13.68 7.08 15.08
CA THR A 30 -14.27 8.28 14.48
C THR A 30 -13.76 8.47 13.04
N GLU A 31 -14.44 9.29 12.24
CA GLU A 31 -13.98 9.64 10.91
C GLU A 31 -12.57 10.25 10.95
N LYS A 32 -12.33 11.18 11.87
CA LYS A 32 -11.00 11.77 12.06
C LYS A 32 -9.93 10.71 12.38
N GLN A 33 -10.23 9.75 13.26
CA GLN A 33 -9.28 8.69 13.61
C GLN A 33 -8.98 7.77 12.41
N LEU A 34 -9.96 7.52 11.54
CA LEU A 34 -9.75 6.77 10.31
C LEU A 34 -8.85 7.55 9.34
N ILE A 35 -9.12 8.83 9.13
CA ILE A 35 -8.28 9.70 8.30
C ILE A 35 -6.86 9.79 8.86
N ASP A 36 -6.70 9.99 10.15
CA ASP A 36 -5.38 10.01 10.80
C ASP A 36 -4.65 8.65 10.67
N GLY A 37 -5.37 7.55 10.78
CA GLY A 37 -4.82 6.21 10.54
C GLY A 37 -4.31 6.03 9.12
N ILE A 38 -5.08 6.43 8.13
CA ILE A 38 -4.74 6.30 6.71
C ILE A 38 -3.58 7.23 6.34
N ARG A 39 -3.68 8.52 6.64
CA ARG A 39 -2.71 9.53 6.20
C ARG A 39 -1.49 9.68 7.10
N LEU A 40 -1.68 9.51 8.40
CA LEU A 40 -0.63 9.78 9.39
C LEU A 40 -0.08 8.50 10.03
N GLY A 41 -0.70 7.36 9.80
CA GLY A 41 -0.30 6.11 10.45
C GLY A 41 -0.46 6.15 11.98
N ILE A 42 -1.44 6.90 12.50
CA ILE A 42 -1.69 7.04 13.95
C ILE A 42 -3.00 6.34 14.30
N ARG A 43 -2.95 5.40 15.26
CA ARG A 43 -4.13 4.73 15.78
C ARG A 43 -4.85 5.59 16.84
N PRO A 44 -6.12 5.27 17.19
CA PRO A 44 -6.87 5.98 18.22
C PRO A 44 -6.22 6.03 19.60
N ASP A 45 -5.40 5.04 19.94
CA ASP A 45 -4.62 4.96 21.16
C ASP A 45 -3.30 5.76 21.12
N GLY A 46 -3.04 6.49 20.02
CA GLY A 46 -1.81 7.24 19.79
C GLY A 46 -0.60 6.40 19.39
N THR A 47 -0.76 5.10 19.16
CA THR A 47 0.34 4.28 18.66
C THR A 47 0.59 4.55 17.17
N VAL A 48 1.87 4.50 16.79
CA VAL A 48 2.32 4.71 15.40
C VAL A 48 2.36 3.36 14.69
N MET A 49 1.76 3.32 13.50
CA MET A 49 1.82 2.15 12.62
C MET A 49 3.21 2.02 11.97
N SER A 50 3.58 0.80 11.61
CA SER A 50 4.73 0.59 10.74
C SER A 50 4.47 1.19 9.34
N PRO A 51 5.48 1.79 8.67
CA PRO A 51 5.35 2.29 7.30
C PRO A 51 5.18 1.18 6.24
N VAL A 52 5.15 -0.09 6.63
CA VAL A 52 4.62 -1.19 5.81
C VAL A 52 3.15 -0.93 5.42
N MET A 53 2.38 -0.29 6.31
CA MET A 53 1.13 0.39 5.91
C MET A 53 1.54 1.73 5.25
N PRO A 54 1.32 1.93 3.94
CA PRO A 54 1.96 2.98 3.16
C PRO A 54 1.36 4.38 3.42
N TYR A 55 1.15 4.75 4.69
CA TYR A 55 0.68 6.09 5.05
C TYR A 55 1.60 7.22 4.54
N PRO A 56 2.93 7.00 4.31
CA PRO A 56 3.75 8.02 3.67
C PRO A 56 3.34 8.33 2.23
N ALA A 57 2.75 7.39 1.50
CA ALA A 57 2.15 7.63 0.20
C ALA A 57 0.76 8.28 0.35
N PHE A 58 -0.05 7.75 1.26
CA PHE A 58 -1.43 8.22 1.46
C PHE A 58 -1.54 9.63 2.06
N ILE A 59 -0.47 10.19 2.60
CA ILE A 59 -0.49 11.57 3.13
C ILE A 59 -0.93 12.60 2.08
N GLY A 60 -0.63 12.37 0.79
CA GLY A 60 -1.02 13.25 -0.31
C GLY A 60 -2.43 12.98 -0.86
N MET A 61 -3.15 11.97 -0.37
CA MET A 61 -4.52 11.69 -0.78
C MET A 61 -5.42 12.91 -0.46
N SER A 62 -6.25 13.34 -1.40
CA SER A 62 -7.13 14.48 -1.23
C SER A 62 -8.16 14.26 -0.12
N ASP A 63 -8.71 15.34 0.43
CA ASP A 63 -9.75 15.24 1.46
C ASP A 63 -11.02 14.56 0.93
N VAL A 64 -11.36 14.80 -0.33
CA VAL A 64 -12.50 14.14 -0.99
C VAL A 64 -12.27 12.64 -1.09
N ASP A 65 -11.09 12.22 -1.57
CA ASP A 65 -10.79 10.81 -1.80
C ASP A 65 -10.64 10.02 -0.48
N VAL A 66 -9.97 10.58 0.54
CA VAL A 66 -9.85 9.88 1.83
C VAL A 66 -11.20 9.74 2.53
N LYS A 67 -12.09 10.75 2.43
CA LYS A 67 -13.45 10.64 2.97
C LYS A 67 -14.29 9.62 2.22
N ALA A 68 -14.16 9.55 0.89
CA ALA A 68 -14.82 8.54 0.08
C ALA A 68 -14.35 7.12 0.47
N LEU A 69 -13.02 6.93 0.66
CA LEU A 69 -12.46 5.67 1.15
C LEU A 69 -12.99 5.31 2.55
N VAL A 70 -13.03 6.26 3.47
CA VAL A 70 -13.60 6.05 4.82
C VAL A 70 -15.08 5.66 4.75
N ALA A 71 -15.86 6.33 3.90
CA ALA A 71 -17.26 5.99 3.69
C ALA A 71 -17.40 4.56 3.14
N TYR A 72 -16.59 4.16 2.17
CA TYR A 72 -16.57 2.81 1.63
C TYR A 72 -16.26 1.77 2.73
N LEU A 73 -15.17 1.95 3.47
CA LEU A 73 -14.77 1.01 4.53
C LEU A 73 -15.85 0.83 5.61
N ARG A 74 -16.58 1.89 5.93
CA ARG A 74 -17.70 1.82 6.90
C ARG A 74 -18.93 1.09 6.39
N ASN A 75 -19.08 0.95 5.08
CA ASN A 75 -20.19 0.24 4.46
C ASN A 75 -19.87 -1.21 4.12
N LEU A 76 -18.66 -1.70 4.38
CA LEU A 76 -18.31 -3.10 4.22
C LEU A 76 -19.10 -3.98 5.22
N PRO A 77 -19.34 -5.25 4.91
CA PRO A 77 -19.82 -6.21 5.89
C PRO A 77 -18.85 -6.32 7.06
N ALA A 78 -19.36 -6.27 8.30
CA ALA A 78 -18.54 -6.48 9.48
C ALA A 78 -18.09 -7.94 9.61
N VAL A 79 -16.82 -8.17 9.87
CA VAL A 79 -16.25 -9.51 10.07
C VAL A 79 -15.68 -9.61 11.48
N ALA A 80 -16.32 -10.41 12.33
CA ALA A 80 -15.90 -10.60 13.73
C ALA A 80 -14.71 -11.58 13.82
N LYS A 81 -13.55 -11.18 13.30
CA LYS A 81 -12.32 -11.99 13.31
C LYS A 81 -11.24 -11.29 14.14
N ALA A 82 -10.76 -11.96 15.19
CA ALA A 82 -9.71 -11.42 16.03
C ALA A 82 -8.40 -11.21 15.26
N ASN A 83 -7.79 -10.04 15.44
CA ASN A 83 -6.49 -9.73 14.88
C ASN A 83 -5.41 -10.65 15.46
N GLN A 84 -4.50 -11.11 14.60
CA GLN A 84 -3.35 -11.88 15.04
C GLN A 84 -2.24 -10.94 15.53
N PRO A 85 -1.54 -11.27 16.65
CA PRO A 85 -0.42 -10.48 17.09
C PRO A 85 0.76 -10.61 16.12
N HIS A 86 1.42 -9.50 15.82
CA HIS A 86 2.65 -9.52 15.03
C HIS A 86 3.73 -10.33 15.74
N SER A 87 4.46 -11.16 14.99
CA SER A 87 5.62 -11.92 15.52
C SER A 87 6.95 -11.21 15.23
N LEU A 88 6.99 -9.89 15.39
CA LEU A 88 8.20 -9.09 15.16
C LEU A 88 9.11 -9.17 16.37
N SER A 89 10.32 -9.70 16.18
CA SER A 89 11.32 -9.90 17.25
C SER A 89 12.19 -8.64 17.52
N VAL A 90 11.63 -7.44 17.32
CA VAL A 90 12.37 -6.20 17.58
C VAL A 90 11.94 -5.61 18.92
N PRO A 91 12.82 -5.65 19.94
CA PRO A 91 12.52 -5.01 21.21
C PRO A 91 12.32 -3.51 21.01
N PHE A 92 11.39 -2.92 21.77
CA PHE A 92 11.07 -1.48 21.68
C PHE A 92 10.56 -0.99 20.32
N MET A 93 9.97 -1.85 19.49
CA MET A 93 9.45 -1.50 18.17
C MET A 93 8.61 -0.21 18.17
N GLY A 94 7.70 -0.04 19.12
CA GLY A 94 6.87 1.16 19.20
C GLY A 94 7.68 2.45 19.40
N PHE A 95 8.76 2.40 20.17
CA PHE A 95 9.67 3.54 20.33
C PHE A 95 10.48 3.78 19.06
N ALA A 96 11.03 2.71 18.46
CA ALA A 96 11.78 2.80 17.20
C ALA A 96 10.92 3.40 16.07
N MET A 97 9.65 3.02 15.96
CA MET A 97 8.73 3.59 14.96
C MET A 97 8.45 5.09 15.20
N ARG A 98 8.35 5.53 16.45
CA ARG A 98 8.20 6.96 16.77
C ARG A 98 9.44 7.76 16.38
N VAL A 99 10.64 7.24 16.67
CA VAL A 99 11.90 7.87 16.28
C VAL A 99 12.04 7.90 14.76
N TRP A 100 11.79 6.78 14.08
CA TRP A 100 11.80 6.72 12.62
C TRP A 100 10.86 7.76 12.01
N ARG A 101 9.62 7.82 12.50
CA ARG A 101 8.64 8.79 12.04
C ARG A 101 9.13 10.24 12.23
N LEU A 102 9.71 10.56 13.38
CA LEU A 102 10.23 11.89 13.66
C LEU A 102 11.36 12.30 12.72
N MET A 103 12.20 11.33 12.34
CA MET A 103 13.39 11.59 11.51
C MET A 103 13.09 11.58 10.01
N PHE A 104 12.14 10.75 9.55
CA PHE A 104 11.99 10.41 8.14
C PHE A 104 10.59 10.66 7.57
N PHE A 105 9.62 10.98 8.39
CA PHE A 105 8.26 11.29 7.91
C PHE A 105 7.92 12.75 8.17
N THR A 106 7.75 13.49 7.09
CA THR A 106 7.28 14.89 7.16
C THR A 106 5.83 14.94 6.71
N PRO A 107 4.88 15.22 7.61
CA PRO A 107 3.48 15.41 7.22
C PRO A 107 3.36 16.59 6.28
N THR A 108 2.71 16.41 5.16
CA THR A 108 2.35 17.46 4.21
C THR A 108 0.87 17.79 4.32
N ILE A 109 0.49 19.00 3.91
CA ILE A 109 -0.93 19.37 3.82
C ILE A 109 -1.48 18.70 2.55
N ALA A 110 -2.46 17.82 2.73
CA ALA A 110 -3.14 17.20 1.61
C ALA A 110 -4.05 18.22 0.89
N PRO A 111 -4.19 18.13 -0.44
CA PRO A 111 -5.09 18.99 -1.19
C PRO A 111 -6.56 18.70 -0.84
N LEU A 112 -7.42 19.71 -0.94
CA LEU A 112 -8.87 19.53 -0.74
C LEU A 112 -9.47 18.60 -1.81
N GLN A 113 -9.01 18.75 -3.04
CA GLN A 113 -9.47 17.98 -4.20
C GLN A 113 -8.28 17.38 -4.96
N SER A 114 -8.50 16.22 -5.55
CA SER A 114 -7.52 15.60 -6.45
C SER A 114 -7.50 16.31 -7.81
N PRO A 115 -6.36 16.30 -8.51
CA PRO A 115 -6.33 16.69 -9.93
C PRO A 115 -7.34 15.89 -10.74
N MET A 116 -8.04 16.52 -11.67
CA MET A 116 -9.15 15.90 -12.40
C MET A 116 -8.69 15.15 -13.65
N GLU A 117 -7.60 15.62 -14.31
CA GLU A 117 -7.21 15.09 -15.63
C GLU A 117 -5.70 15.23 -15.90
N GLY A 118 -5.26 14.62 -16.98
CA GLY A 118 -3.92 14.73 -17.54
C GLY A 118 -2.82 14.13 -16.67
N VAL A 119 -1.58 14.55 -16.89
CA VAL A 119 -0.39 14.04 -16.20
C VAL A 119 -0.48 14.25 -14.68
N ALA A 120 -1.04 15.36 -14.23
CA ALA A 120 -1.22 15.65 -12.82
C ALA A 120 -2.15 14.61 -12.15
N ARG A 121 -3.22 14.18 -12.83
CA ARG A 121 -4.11 13.10 -12.35
C ARG A 121 -3.38 11.76 -12.33
N GLY A 122 -2.65 11.43 -13.40
CA GLY A 122 -1.85 10.20 -13.47
C GLY A 122 -0.83 10.11 -12.33
N ARG A 123 -0.11 11.20 -12.09
CA ARG A 123 0.85 11.29 -10.98
C ARG A 123 0.16 11.11 -9.62
N TYR A 124 -0.97 11.78 -9.39
CA TYR A 124 -1.72 11.65 -8.15
C TYR A 124 -2.19 10.21 -7.91
N ILE A 125 -2.67 9.52 -8.95
CA ILE A 125 -3.06 8.11 -8.85
C ILE A 125 -1.84 7.25 -8.49
N SER A 126 -0.73 7.41 -9.24
CA SER A 126 0.50 6.64 -9.03
C SER A 126 1.10 6.84 -7.64
N ASP A 127 1.16 8.11 -7.17
CA ASP A 127 1.87 8.43 -5.93
C ASP A 127 1.01 8.21 -4.68
N HIS A 128 -0.30 8.45 -4.75
CA HIS A 128 -1.15 8.55 -3.56
C HIS A 128 -2.29 7.55 -3.49
N LEU A 129 -2.79 7.04 -4.60
CA LEU A 129 -3.88 6.05 -4.59
C LEU A 129 -3.36 4.63 -4.80
N ALA A 130 -2.66 4.40 -5.90
CA ALA A 130 -2.07 3.10 -6.23
C ALA A 130 -0.70 2.88 -5.59
N HIS A 131 -0.04 3.95 -5.11
CA HIS A 131 1.28 3.97 -4.45
C HIS A 131 2.35 3.10 -5.15
N CYS A 132 2.43 3.19 -6.48
CA CYS A 132 3.33 2.39 -7.32
C CYS A 132 4.80 2.46 -6.87
N GLN A 133 5.23 3.63 -6.36
CA GLN A 133 6.58 3.83 -5.84
C GLN A 133 6.92 2.94 -4.63
N GLU A 134 5.96 2.43 -3.89
CA GLU A 134 6.23 1.57 -2.73
C GLU A 134 6.89 0.24 -3.12
N CYS A 135 6.56 -0.27 -4.30
CA CYS A 135 7.16 -1.48 -4.86
C CYS A 135 8.27 -1.15 -5.87
N HIS A 136 8.04 -0.18 -6.78
CA HIS A 136 8.91 0.11 -7.93
C HIS A 136 10.05 1.10 -7.65
N THR A 137 10.21 1.57 -6.40
CA THR A 137 11.36 2.41 -6.01
C THR A 137 12.18 1.68 -4.96
N PRO A 138 13.52 1.61 -5.10
CA PRO A 138 14.36 0.99 -4.11
C PRO A 138 14.30 1.71 -2.77
N ARG A 139 14.68 1.03 -1.70
CA ARG A 139 14.73 1.65 -0.37
C ARG A 139 16.14 1.99 0.05
N THR A 140 16.26 3.06 0.80
CA THR A 140 17.50 3.44 1.49
C THR A 140 17.73 2.53 2.70
N TRP A 141 18.89 2.67 3.33
CA TRP A 141 19.23 1.96 4.58
C TRP A 141 18.25 2.24 5.74
N SER A 142 17.54 3.38 5.71
CA SER A 142 16.54 3.75 6.71
C SER A 142 15.15 3.16 6.43
N GLY A 143 14.97 2.48 5.29
CA GLY A 143 13.70 1.94 4.83
C GLY A 143 12.80 2.96 4.12
N THR A 144 13.25 4.22 3.94
CA THR A 144 12.56 5.21 3.12
C THR A 144 12.80 4.95 1.63
N LEU A 145 11.96 5.50 0.76
CA LEU A 145 12.16 5.42 -0.68
C LEU A 145 13.41 6.19 -1.12
N ASP A 146 14.22 5.61 -1.99
CA ASP A 146 15.32 6.29 -2.67
C ASP A 146 14.78 7.08 -3.86
N LEU A 147 14.40 8.31 -3.61
CA LEU A 147 13.80 9.17 -4.63
C LEU A 147 14.77 9.56 -5.78
N SER A 148 16.07 9.31 -5.64
CA SER A 148 17.02 9.47 -6.75
C SER A 148 16.85 8.38 -7.81
N ARG A 149 16.23 7.26 -7.45
CA ARG A 149 15.89 6.13 -8.31
C ARG A 149 14.38 5.87 -8.34
N TYR A 150 13.62 6.96 -8.34
CA TYR A 150 12.15 6.92 -8.32
C TYR A 150 11.60 6.11 -9.51
N LEU A 151 10.80 5.06 -9.20
CA LEU A 151 10.20 4.10 -10.14
C LEU A 151 11.20 3.30 -11.00
N ALA A 152 12.49 3.32 -10.65
CA ALA A 152 13.55 2.64 -11.42
C ALA A 152 13.66 1.13 -11.12
N GLY A 153 12.67 0.56 -10.48
CA GLY A 153 12.63 -0.85 -10.09
C GLY A 153 13.26 -1.10 -8.73
N ASN A 154 12.97 -2.26 -8.15
CA ASN A 154 13.48 -2.69 -6.86
C ASN A 154 13.78 -4.20 -6.90
N ALA A 155 15.05 -4.55 -6.74
CA ALA A 155 15.47 -5.94 -6.73
C ALA A 155 15.11 -6.67 -5.42
N ASP A 156 14.93 -5.92 -4.34
CA ASP A 156 14.60 -6.44 -3.01
C ASP A 156 13.17 -6.02 -2.62
N GLY A 157 12.21 -6.31 -3.49
CA GLY A 157 10.81 -5.93 -3.29
C GLY A 157 10.11 -6.73 -2.19
N VAL A 158 8.82 -6.48 -2.04
CA VAL A 158 7.97 -7.13 -1.04
C VAL A 158 7.99 -8.65 -1.24
N ASP A 159 8.16 -9.39 -0.15
CA ASP A 159 8.26 -10.87 -0.13
C ASP A 159 9.38 -11.45 -1.02
N GLY A 160 10.37 -10.63 -1.40
CA GLY A 160 11.49 -11.03 -2.26
C GLY A 160 11.15 -11.04 -3.76
N GLU A 161 10.00 -10.52 -4.14
CA GLU A 161 9.65 -10.33 -5.55
C GLU A 161 10.36 -9.10 -6.12
N VAL A 162 10.88 -9.24 -7.34
CA VAL A 162 11.52 -8.14 -8.07
C VAL A 162 10.44 -7.27 -8.69
N ALA A 163 10.42 -5.97 -8.36
CA ALA A 163 9.60 -5.00 -9.06
C ALA A 163 10.42 -4.37 -10.22
N PRO A 164 9.94 -4.44 -11.47
CA PRO A 164 10.69 -3.94 -12.62
C PRO A 164 10.79 -2.41 -12.65
N ASN A 165 11.69 -1.89 -13.48
CA ASN A 165 11.78 -0.48 -13.84
C ASN A 165 10.54 -0.09 -14.65
N ILE A 166 9.80 0.92 -14.21
CA ILE A 166 8.63 1.48 -14.90
C ILE A 166 8.83 2.95 -15.31
N THR A 167 10.09 3.40 -15.35
CA THR A 167 10.44 4.73 -15.89
C THR A 167 10.42 4.71 -17.43
N PRO A 168 10.41 5.89 -18.08
CA PRO A 168 10.52 5.99 -19.55
C PRO A 168 11.91 5.64 -20.12
N GLU A 169 12.76 4.97 -19.33
CA GLU A 169 14.03 4.44 -19.82
C GLU A 169 13.75 3.30 -20.81
N LYS A 170 14.54 3.22 -21.90
CA LYS A 170 14.22 2.38 -23.05
C LYS A 170 14.68 0.92 -22.90
N ASP A 171 15.84 0.70 -22.30
CA ASP A 171 16.46 -0.62 -22.27
C ASP A 171 15.84 -1.52 -21.19
N THR A 172 15.54 -0.96 -20.02
CA THR A 172 15.07 -1.72 -18.84
C THR A 172 13.69 -1.28 -18.34
N GLY A 173 13.22 -0.12 -18.80
CA GLY A 173 11.96 0.47 -18.40
C GLY A 173 10.85 0.26 -19.44
N VAL A 174 9.88 1.16 -19.45
CA VAL A 174 8.71 1.13 -20.35
C VAL A 174 8.81 2.13 -21.49
N GLY A 175 10.00 2.68 -21.77
CA GLY A 175 10.19 3.76 -22.74
C GLY A 175 9.95 3.38 -24.19
N GLU A 176 9.98 2.09 -24.53
CA GLU A 176 9.66 1.57 -25.87
C GLU A 176 8.18 1.16 -26.00
N TRP A 177 7.40 1.20 -24.91
CA TRP A 177 6.00 0.80 -24.92
C TRP A 177 5.11 1.90 -25.46
N SER A 178 4.13 1.53 -26.27
CA SER A 178 3.07 2.42 -26.68
C SER A 178 2.09 2.71 -25.54
N GLU A 179 1.30 3.77 -25.68
CA GLU A 179 0.24 4.11 -24.73
C GLU A 179 -0.78 2.97 -24.60
N ASP A 180 -1.16 2.34 -25.72
CA ASP A 180 -2.12 1.22 -25.72
C ASP A 180 -1.59 -0.01 -24.96
N GLU A 181 -0.29 -0.31 -25.07
CA GLU A 181 0.34 -1.39 -24.31
C GLU A 181 0.35 -1.09 -22.81
N MET A 182 0.66 0.17 -22.42
CA MET A 182 0.57 0.60 -21.01
C MET A 182 -0.86 0.49 -20.48
N VAL A 183 -1.85 0.92 -21.26
CA VAL A 183 -3.28 0.81 -20.89
C VAL A 183 -3.71 -0.66 -20.82
N SER A 184 -3.25 -1.50 -21.75
CA SER A 184 -3.51 -2.94 -21.74
C SER A 184 -2.96 -3.59 -20.46
N LEU A 185 -1.69 -3.32 -20.13
CA LEU A 185 -1.08 -3.80 -18.89
C LEU A 185 -1.93 -3.46 -17.67
N LEU A 186 -2.29 -2.18 -17.50
CA LEU A 186 -3.00 -1.70 -16.31
C LEU A 186 -4.45 -2.21 -16.22
N LYS A 187 -5.07 -2.57 -17.34
CA LYS A 187 -6.45 -3.08 -17.38
C LYS A 187 -6.55 -4.60 -17.33
N THR A 188 -5.60 -5.30 -17.90
CA THR A 188 -5.71 -6.73 -18.17
C THR A 188 -4.52 -7.55 -17.70
N GLY A 189 -3.43 -6.91 -17.30
CA GLY A 189 -2.17 -7.56 -16.95
C GLY A 189 -1.37 -8.08 -18.15
N PHE A 190 -1.79 -7.80 -19.40
CA PHE A 190 -1.07 -8.23 -20.60
C PHE A 190 0.17 -7.37 -20.84
N LEU A 191 1.29 -8.04 -21.08
CA LEU A 191 2.58 -7.45 -21.44
C LEU A 191 2.75 -7.38 -22.98
N PRO A 192 3.58 -6.46 -23.52
CA PRO A 192 3.82 -6.36 -24.96
C PRO A 192 4.39 -7.64 -25.62
N ASN A 193 5.10 -8.46 -24.84
CA ASN A 193 5.67 -9.73 -25.28
C ASN A 193 4.66 -10.89 -25.27
N MET A 194 3.36 -10.63 -25.15
CA MET A 194 2.27 -11.61 -25.09
C MET A 194 2.26 -12.48 -23.82
N ASP A 195 2.99 -12.08 -22.79
CA ASP A 195 2.96 -12.68 -21.44
C ASP A 195 2.03 -11.89 -20.51
N ASN A 196 1.81 -12.40 -19.31
CA ASN A 196 1.02 -11.75 -18.26
C ASN A 196 1.89 -11.39 -17.07
N VAL A 197 1.51 -10.32 -16.37
CA VAL A 197 2.10 -10.01 -15.07
C VAL A 197 1.90 -11.17 -14.10
N GLN A 198 2.87 -11.37 -13.22
CA GLN A 198 2.89 -12.44 -12.23
C GLN A 198 2.97 -11.85 -10.82
N GLY A 199 2.86 -12.74 -9.82
CA GLY A 199 3.08 -12.40 -8.42
C GLY A 199 2.15 -11.33 -7.89
N LEU A 200 2.69 -10.42 -7.07
CA LEU A 200 1.92 -9.35 -6.42
C LEU A 200 1.30 -8.37 -7.42
N MET A 201 1.98 -8.11 -8.56
CA MET A 201 1.42 -7.20 -9.56
C MET A 201 0.15 -7.76 -10.22
N ALA A 202 0.06 -9.08 -10.42
CA ALA A 202 -1.16 -9.72 -10.89
C ALA A 202 -2.33 -9.47 -9.93
N LEU A 203 -2.09 -9.59 -8.61
CA LEU A 203 -3.12 -9.28 -7.59
C LEU A 203 -3.56 -7.81 -7.61
N VAL A 204 -2.64 -6.89 -7.92
CA VAL A 204 -2.97 -5.45 -8.04
C VAL A 204 -3.86 -5.19 -9.26
N ILE A 205 -3.58 -5.84 -10.40
CA ILE A 205 -4.34 -5.67 -11.64
C ILE A 205 -5.72 -6.35 -11.54
N ASP A 206 -5.77 -7.60 -11.08
CA ASP A 206 -7.02 -8.35 -10.98
C ASP A 206 -8.00 -7.73 -9.96
N GLY A 207 -7.46 -6.93 -9.04
CA GLY A 207 -8.24 -6.42 -7.92
C GLY A 207 -8.71 -7.54 -7.00
N VAL A 208 -9.55 -7.18 -6.03
CA VAL A 208 -10.24 -8.18 -5.20
C VAL A 208 -11.40 -8.72 -6.02
N PRO A 209 -11.50 -10.04 -6.30
CA PRO A 209 -12.60 -10.62 -7.03
C PRO A 209 -13.94 -10.21 -6.43
N GLU A 210 -14.96 -9.97 -7.26
CA GLU A 210 -16.34 -9.80 -6.79
C GLU A 210 -16.73 -11.04 -5.96
N GLY A 211 -16.79 -10.88 -4.62
CA GLY A 211 -17.07 -11.99 -3.69
C GLY A 211 -15.92 -12.33 -2.73
N GLY A 212 -14.80 -11.62 -2.80
CA GLY A 212 -13.64 -11.82 -1.91
C GLY A 212 -12.80 -13.06 -2.25
N TYR A 213 -11.64 -13.22 -1.59
CA TYR A 213 -10.88 -14.46 -1.65
C TYR A 213 -11.68 -15.55 -0.93
N LYS A 214 -11.97 -16.63 -1.65
CA LYS A 214 -12.50 -17.84 -1.01
C LYS A 214 -11.37 -18.52 -0.24
N ASP A 215 -11.56 -18.73 1.06
CA ASP A 215 -10.69 -19.51 1.95
C ASP A 215 -10.46 -20.93 1.44
#